data_46a916d4874d53a8d5a6dc4fa809fbc0
#
_entry.id   46a916d4874d53a8d5a6dc4fa809fbc0
#
_cell.length_a   1.000
_cell.length_b   1.000
_cell.length_c   1.000
_cell.angle_alpha   90.00
_cell.angle_beta   90.00
_cell.angle_gamma   90.00
#
_symmetry.space_group_name_H-M   'P 1'
#
loop_
_entity.id
_entity.type
_entity.pdbx_description
1 polymer ?
#
loop_
_entity_poly.entity_id
_entity_poly.type
_entity_poly.pdbx_seq_one_letter_code
_entity_poly.pdbx_strand_id
1 'polypeptide(L)'
;LECSIIGIDTETKPSFRKGQINSVALLQIATDKKVYIIRLKLVAMSKELASIFSNEEIIKVGIAVRDDLKDLKKLQAFDEKSVIDLNVLAPKLGFESIGAKKLSALVLGIRISKRQQVSNWESAELTKAQITYAATDAWICREIYLRLA
;
A
#
# COMPACT_ATOMS: atom_id res chain seq x y z
N LEU A 1 -6.14 12.00 11.49
CA LEU A 1 -6.79 11.25 10.42
C LEU A 1 -8.21 10.90 10.85
N GLU A 2 -9.20 11.39 10.12
CA GLU A 2 -10.63 11.21 10.46
C GLU A 2 -11.25 9.97 9.81
N CYS A 3 -10.52 9.27 8.95
CA CYS A 3 -11.01 8.11 8.23
C CYS A 3 -10.74 6.83 9.01
N SER A 4 -11.76 5.99 9.20
CA SER A 4 -11.65 4.75 9.98
C SER A 4 -11.22 3.53 9.15
N ILE A 5 -11.28 3.61 7.83
CA ILE A 5 -10.84 2.56 6.91
C ILE A 5 -9.96 3.19 5.86
N ILE A 6 -8.70 2.77 5.79
CA ILE A 6 -7.74 3.29 4.82
C ILE A 6 -7.15 2.15 4.01
N GLY A 7 -6.84 2.45 2.74
CA GLY A 7 -6.02 1.57 1.92
C GLY A 7 -4.56 1.95 2.08
N ILE A 8 -3.68 0.98 2.10
CA ILE A 8 -2.24 1.21 2.21
C ILE A 8 -1.48 0.44 1.16
N ASP A 9 -0.37 1.01 0.73
CA ASP A 9 0.60 0.35 -0.13
C ASP A 9 1.95 1.02 0.04
N THR A 10 2.99 0.40 -0.47
CA THR A 10 4.34 0.96 -0.48
C THR A 10 4.98 0.75 -1.85
N GLU A 11 5.96 1.58 -2.18
CA GLU A 11 6.77 1.41 -3.38
C GLU A 11 8.25 1.49 -2.98
N THR A 12 9.06 0.62 -3.60
CA THR A 12 10.49 0.55 -3.34
C THR A 12 11.21 0.52 -4.68
N LYS A 13 12.29 1.29 -4.79
CA LYS A 13 13.15 1.26 -5.97
C LYS A 13 13.70 -0.15 -6.14
N PRO A 14 13.53 -0.79 -7.32
CA PRO A 14 14.04 -2.13 -7.53
C PRO A 14 15.56 -2.17 -7.44
N SER A 15 16.09 -3.26 -6.91
CA SER A 15 17.52 -3.53 -6.87
C SER A 15 17.86 -4.60 -7.90
N PHE A 16 18.81 -4.28 -8.78
CA PHE A 16 19.30 -5.21 -9.80
C PHE A 16 20.68 -5.78 -9.44
N ARG A 17 21.20 -5.41 -8.27
CA ARG A 17 22.49 -5.92 -7.77
C ARG A 17 22.25 -6.92 -6.65
N LYS A 18 22.94 -8.06 -6.74
CA LYS A 18 22.91 -9.08 -5.69
C LYS A 18 23.39 -8.50 -4.37
N GLY A 19 22.61 -8.72 -3.30
CA GLY A 19 22.95 -8.24 -1.95
C GLY A 19 22.59 -6.78 -1.68
N GLN A 20 22.14 -6.02 -2.67
CA GLN A 20 21.67 -4.66 -2.48
C GLN A 20 20.20 -4.65 -2.11
N ILE A 21 19.85 -4.02 -0.99
CA ILE A 21 18.47 -3.86 -0.54
C ILE A 21 18.17 -2.38 -0.44
N ASN A 22 17.13 -1.91 -1.14
CA ASN A 22 16.64 -0.55 -1.02
C ASN A 22 15.55 -0.49 0.05
N SER A 23 15.55 0.55 0.85
CA SER A 23 14.46 0.79 1.80
C SER A 23 13.24 1.38 1.09
N VAL A 24 12.08 1.34 1.74
CA VAL A 24 10.82 1.84 1.19
C VAL A 24 10.96 3.32 0.80
N ALA A 25 10.58 3.64 -0.43
CA ALA A 25 10.63 5.01 -0.95
C ALA A 25 9.31 5.75 -0.77
N LEU A 26 8.18 5.08 -0.95
CA LEU A 26 6.85 5.67 -0.81
C LEU A 26 5.99 4.87 0.16
N LEU A 27 5.18 5.61 0.93
CA LEU A 27 4.03 5.06 1.65
C LEU A 27 2.79 5.75 1.10
N GLN A 28 1.83 4.98 0.60
CA GLN A 28 0.56 5.50 0.11
C GLN A 28 -0.55 5.18 1.12
N ILE A 29 -1.36 6.19 1.43
CA ILE A 29 -2.53 6.06 2.31
C ILE A 29 -3.74 6.63 1.60
N ALA A 30 -4.69 5.76 1.28
CA ALA A 30 -5.95 6.14 0.64
C ALA A 30 -7.05 6.29 1.67
N THR A 31 -7.66 7.46 1.72
CA THR A 31 -8.84 7.73 2.53
C THR A 31 -10.09 7.76 1.65
N ASP A 32 -11.22 8.13 2.22
CA ASP A 32 -12.48 8.31 1.48
C ASP A 32 -12.44 9.50 0.52
N LYS A 33 -11.51 10.43 0.69
CA LYS A 33 -11.45 11.69 -0.09
C LYS A 33 -10.24 11.79 -1.00
N LYS A 34 -9.09 11.24 -0.61
CA LYS A 34 -7.85 11.40 -1.37
C LYS A 34 -6.82 10.33 -1.01
N VAL A 35 -5.76 10.27 -1.79
CA VAL A 35 -4.60 9.43 -1.50
C VAL A 35 -3.42 10.32 -1.15
N TYR A 36 -2.83 10.06 0.00
CA TYR A 36 -1.57 10.68 0.42
C TYR A 36 -0.41 9.84 -0.12
N ILE A 37 0.52 10.49 -0.80
CA ILE A 37 1.76 9.86 -1.25
C ILE A 37 2.89 10.48 -0.43
N ILE A 38 3.49 9.68 0.44
CA ILE A 38 4.51 10.14 1.37
C ILE A 38 5.86 9.62 0.91
N ARG A 39 6.76 10.52 0.55
CA ARG A 39 8.10 10.17 0.08
C ARG A 39 9.04 10.01 1.28
N LEU A 40 9.26 8.77 1.69
CA LEU A 40 10.01 8.45 2.91
C LEU A 40 11.51 8.75 2.83
N LYS A 41 12.04 9.05 1.64
CA LYS A 41 13.41 9.53 1.47
C LYS A 41 13.52 11.04 1.72
N LEU A 42 12.41 11.77 1.68
CA LEU A 42 12.35 13.21 1.89
C LEU A 42 11.72 13.56 3.24
N VAL A 43 10.73 12.77 3.66
CA VAL A 43 10.01 12.94 4.92
C VAL A 43 10.14 11.64 5.70
N ALA A 44 10.78 11.69 6.84
CA ALA A 44 11.03 10.49 7.65
C ALA A 44 9.73 9.80 8.07
N MET A 45 9.80 8.48 8.21
CA MET A 45 8.72 7.70 8.82
C MET A 45 8.64 8.09 10.30
N SER A 46 7.71 8.98 10.63
CA SER A 46 7.57 9.55 11.97
C SER A 46 6.82 8.61 12.91
N LYS A 47 6.87 8.92 14.22
CA LYS A 47 6.07 8.22 15.22
C LYS A 47 4.57 8.46 14.98
N GLU A 48 4.19 9.62 14.48
CA GLU A 48 2.82 9.96 14.13
C GLU A 48 2.30 9.08 12.99
N LEU A 49 3.10 8.87 11.94
CA LEU A 49 2.75 7.93 10.88
C LEU A 49 2.68 6.49 11.41
N ALA A 50 3.64 6.10 12.22
CA ALA A 50 3.65 4.77 12.82
C ALA A 50 2.42 4.53 13.71
N SER A 51 1.92 5.57 14.38
CA SER A 51 0.75 5.47 15.25
C SER A 51 -0.53 5.11 14.50
N ILE A 52 -0.62 5.43 13.21
CA ILE A 52 -1.76 5.02 12.36
C ILE A 52 -1.82 3.49 12.29
N PHE A 53 -0.67 2.85 12.13
CA PHE A 53 -0.60 1.38 12.04
C PHE A 53 -0.88 0.70 13.38
N SER A 54 -0.59 1.35 14.50
CA SER A 54 -0.84 0.84 15.84
C SER A 54 -2.25 1.13 16.36
N ASN A 55 -2.98 2.02 15.70
CA ASN A 55 -4.32 2.42 16.13
C ASN A 55 -5.35 1.37 15.71
N GLU A 56 -5.89 0.65 16.69
CA GLU A 56 -6.86 -0.41 16.42
C GLU A 56 -8.21 0.09 15.89
N GLU A 57 -8.50 1.37 16.01
CA GLU A 57 -9.73 1.97 15.49
C GLU A 57 -9.66 2.33 14.02
N ILE A 58 -8.47 2.27 13.45
CA ILE A 58 -8.26 2.48 12.01
C ILE A 58 -7.96 1.14 11.35
N ILE A 59 -8.80 0.72 10.44
CA ILE A 59 -8.57 -0.49 9.64
C ILE A 59 -7.64 -0.13 8.48
N LYS A 60 -6.50 -0.81 8.38
CA LYS A 60 -5.53 -0.65 7.31
C LYS A 60 -5.64 -1.84 6.36
N VAL A 61 -6.04 -1.58 5.13
CA VAL A 61 -6.26 -2.62 4.12
C VAL A 61 -5.15 -2.57 3.08
N GLY A 62 -4.50 -3.70 2.85
CA GLY A 62 -3.48 -3.85 1.83
C GLY A 62 -3.58 -5.18 1.10
N ILE A 63 -2.72 -5.37 0.11
CA ILE A 63 -2.60 -6.62 -0.64
C ILE A 63 -1.16 -7.10 -0.47
N ALA A 64 -0.97 -8.32 0.04
CA ALA A 64 0.34 -8.86 0.38
C ALA A 64 1.11 -7.91 1.32
N VAL A 65 0.42 -7.41 2.32
CA VAL A 65 0.85 -6.27 3.14
C VAL A 65 1.93 -6.62 4.17
N ARG A 66 2.16 -7.89 4.43
CA ARG A 66 3.10 -8.35 5.47
C ARG A 66 4.52 -7.82 5.26
N ASP A 67 5.03 -7.91 4.03
CA ASP A 67 6.37 -7.44 3.72
C ASP A 67 6.47 -5.92 3.76
N ASP A 68 5.41 -5.22 3.33
CA ASP A 68 5.32 -3.77 3.42
C ASP A 68 5.44 -3.29 4.88
N LEU A 69 4.70 -3.92 5.78
CA LEU A 69 4.76 -3.59 7.21
C LEU A 69 6.14 -3.87 7.80
N LYS A 70 6.74 -4.99 7.44
CA LYS A 70 8.08 -5.35 7.89
C LYS A 70 9.11 -4.29 7.46
N ASP A 71 9.02 -3.83 6.22
CA ASP A 71 9.94 -2.83 5.69
C ASP A 71 9.72 -1.46 6.33
N LEU A 72 8.47 -1.07 6.58
CA LEU A 72 8.15 0.17 7.30
C LEU A 72 8.67 0.15 8.73
N LYS A 73 8.59 -1.00 9.42
CA LYS A 73 9.11 -1.15 10.79
C LYS A 73 10.61 -0.95 10.89
N LYS A 74 11.35 -1.19 9.81
CA LYS A 74 12.80 -0.90 9.77
C LYS A 74 13.08 0.59 9.86
N LEU A 75 12.14 1.43 9.42
CA LEU A 75 12.27 2.89 9.46
C LEU A 75 11.80 3.48 10.78
N GLN A 76 10.74 2.93 11.35
CA GLN A 76 10.16 3.34 12.63
C GLN A 76 9.37 2.16 13.21
N ALA A 77 9.73 1.70 14.39
CA ALA A 77 9.05 0.56 15.03
C ALA A 77 7.59 0.88 15.37
N PHE A 78 6.73 -0.08 15.22
CA PHE A 78 5.32 -0.03 15.65
C PHE A 78 4.78 -1.46 15.79
N ASP A 79 3.71 -1.61 16.56
CA ASP A 79 2.94 -2.86 16.66
C ASP A 79 1.64 -2.69 15.87
N GLU A 80 1.55 -3.36 14.73
CA GLU A 80 0.38 -3.24 13.86
C GLU A 80 -0.87 -3.85 14.50
N LYS A 81 -1.99 -3.13 14.35
CA LYS A 81 -3.32 -3.56 14.77
C LYS A 81 -4.33 -3.24 13.67
N SER A 82 -5.37 -4.05 13.58
CA SER A 82 -6.46 -3.84 12.61
C SER A 82 -5.96 -3.76 11.17
N VAL A 83 -5.06 -4.67 10.80
CA VAL A 83 -4.56 -4.79 9.43
C VAL A 83 -5.30 -5.92 8.72
N ILE A 84 -5.82 -5.62 7.54
CA ILE A 84 -6.49 -6.57 6.67
C ILE A 84 -5.63 -6.78 5.42
N ASP A 85 -5.26 -8.03 5.15
CA ASP A 85 -4.62 -8.41 3.90
C ASP A 85 -5.69 -9.04 2.99
N LEU A 86 -5.96 -8.41 1.87
CA LEU A 86 -6.96 -8.89 0.93
C LEU A 86 -6.60 -10.24 0.31
N ASN A 87 -5.31 -10.57 0.23
CA ASN A 87 -4.87 -11.90 -0.21
C ASN A 87 -5.23 -12.99 0.80
N VAL A 88 -5.48 -12.64 2.05
CA VAL A 88 -5.97 -13.55 3.09
C VAL A 88 -7.50 -13.56 3.14
N LEU A 89 -8.12 -12.38 3.05
CA LEU A 89 -9.56 -12.22 3.15
C LEU A 89 -10.30 -12.79 1.93
N ALA A 90 -9.82 -12.51 0.72
CA ALA A 90 -10.53 -12.90 -0.51
C ALA A 90 -10.76 -14.41 -0.64
N PRO A 91 -9.78 -15.29 -0.38
CA PRO A 91 -10.03 -16.73 -0.41
C PRO A 91 -11.11 -17.19 0.58
N LYS A 92 -11.19 -16.56 1.74
CA LYS A 92 -12.22 -16.89 2.74
C LYS A 92 -13.63 -16.53 2.26
N LEU A 93 -13.73 -15.62 1.30
CA LEU A 93 -15.01 -15.19 0.72
C LEU A 93 -15.30 -15.89 -0.63
N GLY A 94 -14.51 -16.89 -0.99
CA GLY A 94 -14.74 -17.70 -2.18
C GLY A 94 -14.01 -17.25 -3.44
N PHE A 95 -13.13 -16.26 -3.37
CA PHE A 95 -12.33 -15.84 -4.52
C PHE A 95 -11.12 -16.77 -4.67
N GLU A 96 -10.99 -17.42 -5.82
CA GLU A 96 -9.86 -18.30 -6.11
C GLU A 96 -8.61 -17.53 -6.51
N SER A 97 -8.79 -16.40 -7.19
CA SER A 97 -7.69 -15.57 -7.67
C SER A 97 -7.39 -14.45 -6.67
N ILE A 98 -6.12 -14.26 -6.40
CA ILE A 98 -5.62 -13.24 -5.47
C ILE A 98 -4.63 -12.32 -6.20
N GLY A 99 -4.28 -11.20 -5.56
CA GLY A 99 -3.39 -10.19 -6.11
C GLY A 99 -4.15 -8.98 -6.65
N ALA A 100 -3.48 -7.83 -6.66
CA ALA A 100 -4.11 -6.54 -6.97
C ALA A 100 -4.80 -6.52 -8.34
N LYS A 101 -4.10 -7.01 -9.37
CA LYS A 101 -4.63 -6.99 -10.75
C LYS A 101 -5.90 -7.82 -10.89
N LYS A 102 -5.89 -9.04 -10.35
CA LYS A 102 -7.04 -9.96 -10.46
C LYS A 102 -8.20 -9.53 -9.59
N LEU A 103 -7.94 -9.13 -8.35
CA LEU A 103 -8.99 -8.65 -7.45
C LEU A 103 -9.64 -7.38 -7.97
N SER A 104 -8.85 -6.45 -8.53
CA SER A 104 -9.39 -5.23 -9.12
C SER A 104 -10.33 -5.53 -10.28
N ALA A 105 -9.96 -6.48 -11.16
CA ALA A 105 -10.80 -6.88 -12.27
C ALA A 105 -12.09 -7.55 -11.79
N LEU A 106 -12.00 -8.48 -10.83
CA LEU A 106 -13.14 -9.25 -10.33
C LEU A 106 -14.11 -8.43 -9.48
N VAL A 107 -13.59 -7.58 -8.60
CA VAL A 107 -14.40 -6.86 -7.61
C VAL A 107 -14.83 -5.50 -8.12
N LEU A 108 -13.91 -4.75 -8.77
CA LEU A 108 -14.15 -3.38 -9.21
C LEU A 108 -14.41 -3.25 -10.71
N GLY A 109 -14.14 -4.30 -11.49
CA GLY A 109 -14.24 -4.24 -12.94
C GLY A 109 -13.18 -3.33 -13.58
N ILE A 110 -12.06 -3.14 -12.92
CA ILE A 110 -10.98 -2.23 -13.32
C ILE A 110 -9.76 -3.04 -13.72
N ARG A 111 -9.07 -2.60 -14.80
CA ARG A 111 -7.77 -3.13 -15.16
C ARG A 111 -6.69 -2.19 -14.65
N ILE A 112 -5.69 -2.76 -13.98
CA ILE A 112 -4.51 -2.02 -13.55
C ILE A 112 -3.28 -2.54 -14.29
N SER A 113 -2.33 -1.64 -14.60
CA SER A 113 -1.06 -1.98 -15.21
C SER A 113 0.01 -2.07 -14.12
N LYS A 114 0.93 -3.03 -14.23
CA LYS A 114 2.09 -3.13 -13.35
C LYS A 114 3.34 -2.49 -13.95
N ARG A 115 3.20 -1.73 -15.03
CA ARG A 115 4.33 -1.14 -15.76
C ARG A 115 5.24 -0.30 -14.87
N GLN A 116 4.68 0.48 -13.94
CA GLN A 116 5.44 1.36 -13.07
C GLN A 116 6.02 0.66 -11.83
N GLN A 117 5.68 -0.59 -11.59
CA GLN A 117 6.15 -1.33 -10.41
C GLN A 117 7.67 -1.34 -10.28
N VAL A 118 8.38 -1.46 -11.39
CA VAL A 118 9.84 -1.53 -11.45
C VAL A 118 10.49 -0.18 -11.78
N SER A 119 9.77 0.92 -11.67
CA SER A 119 10.34 2.24 -11.96
C SER A 119 11.17 2.77 -10.79
N ASN A 120 11.90 3.87 -11.04
CA ASN A 120 12.73 4.49 -10.01
C ASN A 120 11.89 5.34 -9.06
N TRP A 121 11.48 4.76 -7.94
CA TRP A 121 10.67 5.43 -6.91
C TRP A 121 11.46 6.42 -6.05
N GLU A 122 12.79 6.48 -6.24
CA GLU A 122 13.66 7.46 -5.57
C GLU A 122 14.02 8.64 -6.46
N SER A 123 13.45 8.71 -7.67
CA SER A 123 13.66 9.80 -8.62
C SER A 123 13.40 11.16 -7.97
N ALA A 124 14.17 12.20 -8.36
CA ALA A 124 13.99 13.55 -7.82
C ALA A 124 12.56 14.06 -8.00
N GLU A 125 11.95 13.78 -9.16
CA GLU A 125 10.54 14.04 -9.41
C GLU A 125 9.86 12.77 -9.90
N LEU A 126 8.69 12.47 -9.32
CA LEU A 126 7.87 11.38 -9.79
C LEU A 126 7.06 11.83 -11.00
N THR A 127 6.96 10.97 -12.00
CA THR A 127 6.14 11.25 -13.18
C THR A 127 4.65 11.14 -12.81
N LYS A 128 3.80 11.72 -13.65
CA LYS A 128 2.34 11.59 -13.50
C LYS A 128 1.93 10.11 -13.52
N ALA A 129 2.55 9.29 -14.37
CA ALA A 129 2.27 7.85 -14.44
C ALA A 129 2.64 7.13 -13.14
N GLN A 130 3.76 7.48 -12.53
CA GLN A 130 4.15 6.93 -11.22
C GLN A 130 3.17 7.32 -10.13
N ILE A 131 2.79 8.60 -10.07
CA ILE A 131 1.85 9.10 -9.05
C ILE A 131 0.50 8.41 -9.20
N THR A 132 -0.01 8.30 -10.42
CA THR A 132 -1.29 7.64 -10.70
C THR A 132 -1.24 6.17 -10.32
N TYR A 133 -0.16 5.48 -10.67
CA TYR A 133 0.03 4.07 -10.32
C TYR A 133 0.05 3.87 -8.81
N ALA A 134 0.87 4.64 -8.09
CA ALA A 134 1.01 4.51 -6.64
C ALA A 134 -0.29 4.84 -5.91
N ALA A 135 -0.99 5.90 -6.33
CA ALA A 135 -2.27 6.28 -5.75
C ALA A 135 -3.34 5.22 -6.00
N THR A 136 -3.39 4.66 -7.20
CA THR A 136 -4.35 3.62 -7.57
C THR A 136 -4.17 2.37 -6.72
N ASP A 137 -2.92 1.94 -6.50
CA ASP A 137 -2.63 0.74 -5.72
C ASP A 137 -3.16 0.82 -4.28
N ALA A 138 -3.05 1.96 -3.63
CA ALA A 138 -3.62 2.16 -2.30
C ALA A 138 -5.15 2.31 -2.34
N TRP A 139 -5.65 3.04 -3.33
CA TRP A 139 -7.08 3.29 -3.50
C TRP A 139 -7.87 1.99 -3.72
N ILE A 140 -7.38 1.08 -4.57
CA ILE A 140 -8.07 -0.18 -4.83
C ILE A 140 -8.17 -1.05 -3.58
N CYS A 141 -7.20 -1.01 -2.69
CA CYS A 141 -7.23 -1.79 -1.45
C CYS A 141 -8.46 -1.42 -0.62
N ARG A 142 -8.67 -0.13 -0.40
CA ARG A 142 -9.83 0.36 0.34
C ARG A 142 -11.14 0.03 -0.38
N GLU A 143 -11.20 0.29 -1.69
CA GLU A 143 -12.42 0.08 -2.48
C GLU A 143 -12.81 -1.41 -2.56
N ILE A 144 -11.86 -2.29 -2.72
CA ILE A 144 -12.12 -3.73 -2.73
C ILE A 144 -12.69 -4.16 -1.37
N TYR A 145 -12.04 -3.74 -0.28
CA TYR A 145 -12.49 -4.08 1.07
C TYR A 145 -13.92 -3.62 1.33
N LEU A 146 -14.25 -2.39 0.96
CA LEU A 146 -15.61 -1.84 1.14
C LEU A 146 -16.67 -2.63 0.37
N ARG A 147 -16.29 -3.21 -0.77
CA ARG A 147 -17.20 -4.04 -1.56
C ARG A 147 -17.34 -5.45 -1.03
N LEU A 148 -16.32 -5.99 -0.38
CA LEU A 148 -16.31 -7.33 0.19
C LEU A 148 -16.91 -7.39 1.60
N ALA A 149 -16.86 -6.30 2.30
CA ALA A 149 -17.33 -6.22 3.69
C ALA A 149 -18.85 -6.12 3.80
#